data_93d6512d830f8d69c1a39d8b68aba98b
#
_entry.id   93d6512d830f8d69c1a39d8b68aba98b
#
_cell.length_a   1.000
_cell.length_b   1.000
_cell.length_c   1.000
_cell.angle_alpha   90.00
_cell.angle_beta   90.00
_cell.angle_gamma   90.00
#
_symmetry.space_group_name_H-M   'P 1'
#
loop_
_entity.id
_entity.type
_entity.pdbx_description
1 polymer ?
#
loop_
_entity_poly.entity_id
_entity_poly.type
_entity_poly.pdbx_seq_one_letter_code
_entity_poly.pdbx_strand_id
1 'polypeptide(L)'
;MKLSTRHLTVVAAAVTTGFLLTGCNIDEEGSKSSSSSYEITDKVTALQVKTPGGDIEVVAGDGDTIKVTEKLTYSGDKPKTEHTSSGGTLRLGVGEGCAKDGEASKCKVDYTLEVPKAVAAELDSRGGDVDVTGLAGALTVKAGGGKVTADRLAAKRLTVDANGGAINAKFTAAPETVDINTHSGNVTVQVPSAEAYAVKATSKGGSEKVSVKTDPASSRKITLHTDGGNVQLTSV
;
A
#
# COMPACT_ATOMS: atom_id res chain seq x y z
N MET A 1 -15.11 -8.67 50.52
CA MET A 1 -14.65 -8.99 49.19
C MET A 1 -15.13 -7.87 48.27
N LYS A 2 -14.24 -6.89 47.98
CA LYS A 2 -14.58 -5.69 47.19
C LYS A 2 -14.17 -5.96 45.71
N LEU A 3 -15.15 -6.06 44.79
CA LEU A 3 -14.89 -6.09 43.34
C LEU A 3 -14.49 -4.68 42.89
N SER A 4 -13.30 -4.57 42.35
CA SER A 4 -12.78 -3.36 41.70
C SER A 4 -13.22 -3.35 40.24
N THR A 5 -14.17 -2.49 39.93
CA THR A 5 -14.62 -2.24 38.55
C THR A 5 -13.57 -1.38 37.87
N ARG A 6 -12.81 -1.95 36.94
CA ARG A 6 -11.90 -1.19 36.05
C ARG A 6 -12.73 -0.55 34.96
N HIS A 7 -12.86 0.77 35.01
CA HIS A 7 -13.42 1.56 33.95
C HIS A 7 -12.40 1.58 32.75
N LEU A 8 -12.78 0.96 31.64
CA LEU A 8 -12.11 1.12 30.39
C LEU A 8 -12.49 2.51 29.85
N THR A 9 -11.57 3.44 29.90
CA THR A 9 -11.75 4.76 29.27
C THR A 9 -11.50 4.59 27.77
N VAL A 10 -12.56 4.53 26.98
CA VAL A 10 -12.48 4.65 25.53
C VAL A 10 -12.23 6.13 25.24
N VAL A 11 -11.02 6.45 24.82
CA VAL A 11 -10.69 7.78 24.30
C VAL A 11 -11.24 7.84 22.89
N ALA A 12 -12.38 8.51 22.72
CA ALA A 12 -12.93 8.85 21.43
C ALA A 12 -12.05 9.94 20.80
N ALA A 13 -11.29 9.61 19.76
CA ALA A 13 -10.59 10.60 18.96
C ALA A 13 -11.60 11.50 18.26
N ALA A 14 -11.42 12.81 18.38
CA ALA A 14 -12.26 13.79 17.70
C ALA A 14 -11.98 13.78 16.20
N VAL A 15 -12.89 13.21 15.43
CA VAL A 15 -12.90 13.30 13.97
C VAL A 15 -13.57 14.62 13.59
N THR A 16 -12.79 15.59 13.14
CA THR A 16 -13.35 16.81 12.54
C THR A 16 -13.89 16.46 11.16
N THR A 17 -15.20 16.39 11.06
CA THR A 17 -15.94 16.05 9.85
C THR A 17 -15.89 17.20 8.86
N GLY A 18 -15.00 17.11 7.87
CA GLY A 18 -15.01 17.97 6.70
C GLY A 18 -16.04 17.46 5.68
N PHE A 19 -16.72 18.34 5.06
CA PHE A 19 -17.82 18.25 4.11
C PHE A 19 -17.90 16.96 3.29
N LEU A 20 -19.02 16.25 3.45
CA LEU A 20 -19.43 15.10 2.64
C LEU A 20 -20.06 15.59 1.33
N LEU A 21 -19.37 15.46 0.21
CA LEU A 21 -20.00 15.43 -1.10
C LEU A 21 -20.36 13.98 -1.40
N THR A 22 -21.56 13.56 -1.03
CA THR A 22 -22.10 12.26 -1.40
C THR A 22 -22.77 12.37 -2.76
N GLY A 23 -22.06 12.02 -3.83
CA GLY A 23 -22.65 11.75 -5.14
C GLY A 23 -22.94 10.26 -5.26
N CYS A 24 -24.21 9.89 -5.44
CA CYS A 24 -24.58 8.53 -5.82
C CYS A 24 -24.87 8.52 -7.32
N ASN A 25 -24.08 7.78 -8.10
CA ASN A 25 -24.35 7.49 -9.50
C ASN A 25 -24.74 6.00 -9.61
N ILE A 26 -25.70 5.70 -10.47
CA ILE A 26 -26.12 4.33 -10.82
C ILE A 26 -25.73 4.15 -12.28
N ASP A 27 -24.86 3.16 -12.55
CA ASP A 27 -24.50 2.78 -13.91
C ASP A 27 -25.53 1.79 -14.49
N GLU A 28 -25.61 1.68 -15.81
CA GLU A 28 -26.62 0.86 -16.53
C GLU A 28 -26.57 -0.63 -16.18
N GLU A 29 -25.52 -1.12 -15.51
CA GLU A 29 -25.37 -2.52 -15.07
C GLU A 29 -25.84 -2.78 -13.62
N GLY A 30 -26.51 -1.82 -12.97
CA GLY A 30 -27.00 -1.97 -11.59
C GLY A 30 -25.89 -1.85 -10.51
N SER A 31 -24.72 -1.41 -10.89
CA SER A 31 -23.63 -1.07 -9.97
C SER A 31 -23.87 0.31 -9.36
N LYS A 32 -23.62 0.43 -8.06
CA LYS A 32 -23.74 1.68 -7.30
C LYS A 32 -22.35 2.14 -6.90
N SER A 33 -22.12 3.45 -6.88
CA SER A 33 -20.89 4.03 -6.36
C SER A 33 -21.17 5.09 -5.30
N SER A 34 -20.26 5.22 -4.34
CA SER A 34 -20.26 6.32 -3.39
C SER A 34 -18.83 6.70 -3.01
N SER A 35 -18.59 7.99 -2.81
CA SER A 35 -17.30 8.50 -2.40
C SER A 35 -17.43 9.28 -1.09
N SER A 36 -16.43 9.17 -0.23
CA SER A 36 -16.29 9.97 0.98
C SER A 36 -14.85 10.41 1.17
N SER A 37 -14.65 11.61 1.69
CA SER A 37 -13.32 12.13 1.99
C SER A 37 -13.31 12.69 3.41
N TYR A 38 -12.21 12.44 4.13
CA TYR A 38 -12.02 12.92 5.50
C TYR A 38 -10.53 13.11 5.80
N GLU A 39 -10.24 13.80 6.88
CA GLU A 39 -8.89 14.11 7.32
C GLU A 39 -8.64 13.52 8.71
N ILE A 40 -7.47 12.92 8.90
CA ILE A 40 -6.98 12.42 10.18
C ILE A 40 -5.92 13.40 10.68
N THR A 41 -6.23 14.07 11.77
CA THR A 41 -5.35 15.08 12.41
C THR A 41 -4.50 14.49 13.53
N ASP A 42 -4.76 13.23 13.92
CA ASP A 42 -3.92 12.51 14.87
C ASP A 42 -2.50 12.36 14.31
N LYS A 43 -1.51 12.38 15.20
CA LYS A 43 -0.13 12.09 14.81
C LYS A 43 0.00 10.62 14.42
N VAL A 44 0.07 10.35 13.10
CA VAL A 44 0.24 9.02 12.54
C VAL A 44 1.69 8.82 12.11
N THR A 45 2.29 7.71 12.53
CA THR A 45 3.64 7.27 12.14
C THR A 45 3.63 5.98 11.33
N ALA A 46 2.52 5.25 11.37
CA ALA A 46 2.31 4.03 10.60
C ALA A 46 0.89 3.99 10.00
N LEU A 47 0.81 3.57 8.75
CA LEU A 47 -0.44 3.38 8.00
C LEU A 47 -0.59 1.90 7.64
N GLN A 48 -1.76 1.34 7.87
CA GLN A 48 -2.15 0.02 7.40
C GLN A 48 -3.43 0.14 6.58
N VAL A 49 -3.39 -0.26 5.31
CA VAL A 49 -4.55 -0.27 4.41
C VAL A 49 -4.79 -1.68 3.93
N LYS A 50 -6.04 -2.15 4.04
CA LYS A 50 -6.43 -3.46 3.55
C LYS A 50 -7.73 -3.37 2.76
N THR A 51 -7.67 -3.81 1.49
CA THR A 51 -8.83 -3.89 0.61
C THR A 51 -8.91 -5.25 -0.11
N PRO A 52 -10.10 -5.85 -0.19
CA PRO A 52 -10.26 -7.14 -0.85
C PRO A 52 -10.18 -7.07 -2.39
N GLY A 53 -10.32 -5.89 -3.00
CA GLY A 53 -10.35 -5.81 -4.46
C GLY A 53 -10.26 -4.41 -5.05
N GLY A 54 -9.95 -3.39 -4.23
CA GLY A 54 -9.80 -2.01 -4.68
C GLY A 54 -8.34 -1.59 -4.89
N ASP A 55 -8.17 -0.47 -5.56
CA ASP A 55 -6.87 0.15 -5.76
C ASP A 55 -6.45 0.92 -4.51
N ILE A 56 -5.14 0.98 -4.26
CA ILE A 56 -4.57 1.76 -3.16
C ILE A 56 -3.57 2.75 -3.75
N GLU A 57 -3.89 4.02 -3.65
CA GLU A 57 -2.99 5.10 -4.05
C GLU A 57 -2.51 5.85 -2.80
N VAL A 58 -1.20 5.97 -2.62
CA VAL A 58 -0.56 6.70 -1.52
C VAL A 58 0.39 7.72 -2.08
N VAL A 59 0.13 8.98 -1.82
CA VAL A 59 0.99 10.10 -2.22
C VAL A 59 1.56 10.77 -0.99
N ALA A 60 2.87 10.91 -0.93
CA ALA A 60 3.53 11.64 0.13
C ALA A 60 3.36 13.16 -0.06
N GLY A 61 2.79 13.81 0.95
CA GLY A 61 2.63 15.26 1.05
C GLY A 61 3.60 15.91 2.04
N ASP A 62 3.58 17.23 2.08
CA ASP A 62 4.41 18.03 2.99
C ASP A 62 3.71 18.36 4.32
N GLY A 63 2.43 17.99 4.47
CA GLY A 63 1.64 18.20 5.69
C GLY A 63 1.86 17.14 6.77
N ASP A 64 1.31 17.40 7.96
CA ASP A 64 1.36 16.49 9.11
C ASP A 64 0.07 15.65 9.26
N THR A 65 -0.95 15.92 8.44
CA THR A 65 -2.25 15.25 8.46
C THR A 65 -2.34 14.22 7.35
N ILE A 66 -3.25 13.25 7.50
CA ILE A 66 -3.55 12.29 6.45
C ILE A 66 -4.92 12.62 5.87
N LYS A 67 -4.98 12.84 4.55
CA LYS A 67 -6.24 12.96 3.83
C LYS A 67 -6.58 11.60 3.23
N VAL A 68 -7.80 11.15 3.44
CA VAL A 68 -8.31 9.87 2.95
C VAL A 68 -9.50 10.13 2.06
N THR A 69 -9.48 9.55 0.87
CA THR A 69 -10.64 9.45 -0.01
C THR A 69 -10.94 7.97 -0.25
N GLU A 70 -12.15 7.57 0.05
CA GLU A 70 -12.69 6.22 -0.19
C GLU A 70 -13.70 6.29 -1.31
N LYS A 71 -13.55 5.43 -2.32
CA LYS A 71 -14.53 5.24 -3.38
C LYS A 71 -15.01 3.80 -3.34
N LEU A 72 -16.30 3.64 -3.05
CA LEU A 72 -16.96 2.35 -2.97
C LEU A 72 -17.71 2.10 -4.28
N THR A 73 -17.52 0.92 -4.86
CA THR A 73 -18.33 0.40 -5.98
C THR A 73 -18.94 -0.93 -5.54
N TYR A 74 -20.26 -1.07 -5.63
CA TYR A 74 -20.94 -2.24 -5.08
C TYR A 74 -22.25 -2.54 -5.80
N SER A 75 -22.66 -3.82 -5.82
CA SER A 75 -23.98 -4.26 -6.18
C SER A 75 -24.67 -4.85 -4.95
N GLY A 76 -25.90 -4.42 -4.65
CA GLY A 76 -26.62 -4.79 -3.43
C GLY A 76 -26.46 -3.75 -2.32
N ASP A 77 -26.17 -4.18 -1.10
CA ASP A 77 -26.00 -3.30 0.05
C ASP A 77 -24.67 -2.56 0.03
N LYS A 78 -24.66 -1.31 0.52
CA LYS A 78 -23.44 -0.52 0.62
C LYS A 78 -22.48 -1.15 1.64
N PRO A 79 -21.24 -1.47 1.27
CA PRO A 79 -20.25 -1.96 2.20
C PRO A 79 -19.90 -0.91 3.25
N LYS A 80 -19.48 -1.37 4.42
CA LYS A 80 -18.96 -0.52 5.49
C LYS A 80 -17.45 -0.46 5.39
N THR A 81 -16.89 0.74 5.41
CA THR A 81 -15.47 0.95 5.63
C THR A 81 -15.21 1.19 7.11
N GLU A 82 -14.05 0.78 7.58
CA GLU A 82 -13.62 0.93 8.95
C GLU A 82 -12.29 1.67 9.00
N HIS A 83 -12.19 2.63 9.92
CA HIS A 83 -10.93 3.27 10.23
C HIS A 83 -10.73 3.33 11.74
N THR A 84 -9.52 3.07 12.18
CA THR A 84 -9.13 3.19 13.59
C THR A 84 -7.75 3.84 13.69
N SER A 85 -7.62 4.81 14.60
CA SER A 85 -6.35 5.43 14.95
C SER A 85 -5.97 5.05 16.39
N SER A 86 -4.83 4.40 16.56
CA SER A 86 -4.36 3.98 17.89
C SER A 86 -2.85 3.81 17.93
N GLY A 87 -2.21 4.38 18.96
CA GLY A 87 -0.76 4.24 19.14
C GLY A 87 0.08 4.76 17.99
N GLY A 88 -0.38 5.81 17.28
CA GLY A 88 0.29 6.35 16.10
C GLY A 88 0.12 5.51 14.83
N THR A 89 -0.76 4.50 14.85
CA THR A 89 -1.10 3.68 13.68
C THR A 89 -2.52 3.97 13.22
N LEU A 90 -2.67 4.37 11.96
CA LEU A 90 -3.95 4.44 11.27
C LEU A 90 -4.20 3.13 10.52
N ARG A 91 -5.35 2.50 10.78
CA ARG A 91 -5.80 1.31 10.06
C ARG A 91 -7.03 1.65 9.26
N LEU A 92 -7.00 1.35 7.97
CA LEU A 92 -8.12 1.47 7.04
C LEU A 92 -8.45 0.07 6.50
N GLY A 93 -9.72 -0.25 6.49
CA GLY A 93 -10.17 -1.57 6.05
C GLY A 93 -11.61 -1.58 5.58
N VAL A 94 -12.01 -2.73 5.09
CA VAL A 94 -13.38 -2.98 4.65
C VAL A 94 -14.02 -3.95 5.64
N GLY A 95 -15.05 -3.48 6.29
CA GLY A 95 -15.84 -4.26 7.24
C GLY A 95 -16.79 -5.24 6.56
N GLU A 96 -17.88 -5.55 7.24
CA GLU A 96 -18.88 -6.49 6.71
C GLU A 96 -19.54 -5.96 5.43
N GLY A 97 -19.84 -6.86 4.50
CA GLY A 97 -20.56 -6.57 3.25
C GLY A 97 -19.80 -6.86 1.96
N CYS A 98 -18.46 -6.82 1.98
CA CYS A 98 -17.63 -7.11 0.79
C CYS A 98 -17.06 -8.53 0.75
N ALA A 99 -17.13 -9.32 1.81
CA ALA A 99 -16.25 -10.49 1.94
C ALA A 99 -16.94 -11.79 2.36
N LYS A 100 -18.26 -11.86 2.53
CA LYS A 100 -18.87 -13.07 3.16
C LYS A 100 -19.03 -14.28 2.24
N ASP A 101 -19.01 -14.15 0.91
CA ASP A 101 -19.39 -15.28 0.03
C ASP A 101 -18.48 -15.50 -1.17
N GLY A 102 -17.19 -15.11 -1.13
CA GLY A 102 -16.26 -15.36 -2.24
C GLY A 102 -16.54 -14.54 -3.52
N GLU A 103 -17.53 -13.69 -3.51
CA GLU A 103 -17.87 -12.80 -4.63
C GLU A 103 -17.20 -11.43 -4.48
N ALA A 104 -15.88 -11.42 -4.46
CA ALA A 104 -15.09 -10.17 -4.48
C ALA A 104 -15.43 -9.26 -5.69
N SER A 105 -16.12 -9.80 -6.71
CA SER A 105 -16.56 -9.05 -7.89
C SER A 105 -17.70 -8.06 -7.63
N LYS A 106 -18.41 -8.18 -6.51
CA LYS A 106 -19.58 -7.33 -6.21
C LYS A 106 -19.26 -6.12 -5.34
N CYS A 107 -18.04 -5.99 -4.87
CA CYS A 107 -17.65 -4.91 -3.98
C CYS A 107 -16.17 -4.53 -4.14
N LYS A 108 -15.94 -3.24 -4.41
CA LYS A 108 -14.61 -2.65 -4.56
C LYS A 108 -14.53 -1.40 -3.67
N VAL A 109 -13.44 -1.26 -2.92
CA VAL A 109 -13.15 -0.04 -2.17
C VAL A 109 -11.75 0.44 -2.56
N ASP A 110 -11.73 1.55 -3.30
CA ASP A 110 -10.51 2.23 -3.68
C ASP A 110 -10.15 3.25 -2.60
N TYR A 111 -8.88 3.30 -2.23
CA TYR A 111 -8.32 4.26 -1.28
C TYR A 111 -7.34 5.18 -1.99
N THR A 112 -7.56 6.49 -1.90
CA THR A 112 -6.56 7.51 -2.27
C THR A 112 -6.16 8.28 -1.02
N LEU A 113 -4.86 8.29 -0.71
CA LEU A 113 -4.31 8.85 0.52
C LEU A 113 -3.20 9.85 0.23
N GLU A 114 -3.30 11.03 0.87
CA GLU A 114 -2.18 11.96 1.01
C GLU A 114 -1.63 11.81 2.44
N VAL A 115 -0.34 11.47 2.58
CA VAL A 115 0.27 11.13 3.88
C VAL A 115 1.57 11.89 4.11
N PRO A 116 1.98 12.15 5.37
CA PRO A 116 3.32 12.67 5.65
C PRO A 116 4.41 11.74 5.10
N LYS A 117 5.46 12.29 4.50
CA LYS A 117 6.55 11.53 3.83
C LYS A 117 7.18 10.42 4.68
N ALA A 118 7.27 10.64 6.00
CA ALA A 118 7.97 9.73 6.91
C ALA A 118 7.10 8.58 7.43
N VAL A 119 5.81 8.54 7.09
CA VAL A 119 4.89 7.49 7.52
C VAL A 119 5.34 6.15 6.95
N ALA A 120 5.48 5.14 7.82
CA ALA A 120 5.64 3.77 7.36
C ALA A 120 4.30 3.22 6.87
N ALA A 121 4.29 2.51 5.74
CA ALA A 121 3.04 1.99 5.17
C ALA A 121 3.08 0.47 4.97
N GLU A 122 1.99 -0.19 5.38
CA GLU A 122 1.67 -1.58 5.05
C GLU A 122 0.37 -1.58 4.23
N LEU A 123 0.45 -2.01 2.97
CA LEU A 123 -0.62 -1.98 2.01
C LEU A 123 -0.94 -3.41 1.56
N ASP A 124 -2.20 -3.85 1.71
CA ASP A 124 -2.67 -5.18 1.33
C ASP A 124 -3.85 -5.03 0.36
N SER A 125 -3.60 -5.21 -0.95
CA SER A 125 -4.63 -5.26 -1.99
C SER A 125 -4.66 -6.65 -2.62
N ARG A 126 -5.81 -7.32 -2.56
CA ARG A 126 -5.94 -8.67 -3.14
C ARG A 126 -6.15 -8.67 -4.65
N GLY A 127 -6.66 -7.60 -5.23
CA GLY A 127 -7.00 -7.59 -6.66
C GLY A 127 -6.78 -6.28 -7.39
N GLY A 128 -6.67 -5.16 -6.68
CA GLY A 128 -6.44 -3.84 -7.27
C GLY A 128 -4.96 -3.48 -7.35
N ASP A 129 -4.68 -2.41 -8.07
CA ASP A 129 -3.34 -1.85 -8.21
C ASP A 129 -2.90 -1.14 -6.92
N VAL A 130 -1.60 -1.09 -6.67
CA VAL A 130 -1.00 -0.35 -5.56
C VAL A 130 -0.01 0.66 -6.14
N ASP A 131 -0.32 1.94 -5.98
CA ASP A 131 0.51 3.04 -6.43
C ASP A 131 0.99 3.87 -5.24
N VAL A 132 2.31 3.97 -5.06
CA VAL A 132 2.94 4.74 -3.97
C VAL A 132 3.91 5.74 -4.54
N THR A 133 3.81 7.00 -4.12
CA THR A 133 4.66 8.07 -4.64
C THR A 133 5.29 8.89 -3.51
N GLY A 134 6.62 9.02 -3.55
CA GLY A 134 7.37 9.99 -2.74
C GLY A 134 7.58 9.60 -1.27
N LEU A 135 7.26 8.36 -0.86
CA LEU A 135 7.35 7.92 0.53
C LEU A 135 8.81 7.75 0.96
N ALA A 136 9.13 8.21 2.18
CA ALA A 136 10.41 8.04 2.84
C ALA A 136 10.36 7.03 4.01
N GLY A 137 9.18 6.77 4.56
CA GLY A 137 8.95 5.71 5.53
C GLY A 137 9.11 4.32 4.92
N ALA A 138 9.29 3.30 5.76
CA ALA A 138 9.35 1.91 5.30
C ALA A 138 8.03 1.52 4.60
N LEU A 139 8.15 0.79 3.48
CA LEU A 139 7.01 0.35 2.68
C LEU A 139 6.95 -1.17 2.59
N THR A 140 5.81 -1.73 2.97
CA THR A 140 5.48 -3.14 2.79
C THR A 140 4.21 -3.24 1.95
N VAL A 141 4.26 -4.01 0.87
CA VAL A 141 3.12 -4.24 -0.02
C VAL A 141 2.84 -5.73 -0.13
N LYS A 142 1.56 -6.10 0.04
CA LYS A 142 1.03 -7.41 -0.30
C LYS A 142 0.02 -7.24 -1.42
N ALA A 143 0.28 -7.84 -2.58
CA ALA A 143 -0.56 -7.71 -3.76
C ALA A 143 -1.04 -9.07 -4.26
N GLY A 144 -2.33 -9.18 -4.58
CA GLY A 144 -2.87 -10.37 -5.22
C GLY A 144 -2.49 -10.44 -6.71
N GLY A 145 -3.20 -9.72 -7.56
CA GLY A 145 -2.99 -9.74 -9.02
C GLY A 145 -2.73 -8.40 -9.67
N GLY A 146 -2.87 -7.31 -8.92
CA GLY A 146 -2.69 -5.94 -9.41
C GLY A 146 -1.21 -5.57 -9.62
N LYS A 147 -1.00 -4.51 -10.37
CA LYS A 147 0.31 -3.90 -10.56
C LYS A 147 0.74 -3.16 -9.27
N VAL A 148 2.03 -3.23 -8.96
CA VAL A 148 2.63 -2.42 -7.90
C VAL A 148 3.58 -1.38 -8.51
N THR A 149 3.29 -0.11 -8.27
CA THR A 149 4.17 1.00 -8.67
C THR A 149 4.60 1.77 -7.42
N ALA A 150 5.89 1.88 -7.19
CA ALA A 150 6.46 2.62 -6.09
C ALA A 150 7.50 3.62 -6.65
N ASP A 151 7.06 4.86 -6.87
CA ASP A 151 7.87 5.89 -7.54
C ASP A 151 8.44 6.92 -6.56
N ARG A 152 9.60 7.46 -6.89
CA ARG A 152 10.30 8.49 -6.11
C ARG A 152 10.49 8.15 -4.64
N LEU A 153 10.74 6.89 -4.33
CA LEU A 153 10.94 6.44 -2.95
C LEU A 153 12.25 6.99 -2.37
N ALA A 154 12.17 7.53 -1.15
CA ALA A 154 13.32 7.77 -0.29
C ALA A 154 13.37 6.75 0.88
N ALA A 155 12.55 5.72 0.82
CA ALA A 155 12.42 4.67 1.83
C ALA A 155 13.70 3.86 1.96
N LYS A 156 14.12 3.60 3.20
CA LYS A 156 15.27 2.73 3.48
C LYS A 156 14.94 1.25 3.28
N ARG A 157 13.66 0.88 3.40
CA ARG A 157 13.20 -0.50 3.26
C ARG A 157 11.96 -0.59 2.39
N LEU A 158 12.02 -1.49 1.42
CA LEU A 158 10.87 -1.90 0.61
C LEU A 158 10.75 -3.42 0.69
N THR A 159 9.56 -3.90 1.03
CA THR A 159 9.20 -5.32 0.95
C THR A 159 7.95 -5.45 0.09
N VAL A 160 7.98 -6.29 -0.93
CA VAL A 160 6.81 -6.59 -1.78
C VAL A 160 6.65 -8.09 -1.87
N ASP A 161 5.46 -8.58 -1.54
CA ASP A 161 5.04 -9.97 -1.72
C ASP A 161 3.78 -9.98 -2.59
N ALA A 162 3.90 -10.53 -3.79
CA ALA A 162 2.83 -10.50 -4.79
C ALA A 162 2.60 -11.88 -5.41
N ASN A 163 1.34 -12.16 -5.77
CA ASN A 163 1.03 -13.38 -6.54
C ASN A 163 1.18 -13.14 -8.05
N GLY A 164 0.91 -11.90 -8.51
CA GLY A 164 1.01 -11.55 -9.93
C GLY A 164 1.11 -10.04 -10.14
N GLY A 165 1.06 -9.63 -11.41
CA GLY A 165 1.20 -8.23 -11.79
C GLY A 165 2.65 -7.76 -11.90
N ALA A 166 2.86 -6.67 -12.62
CA ALA A 166 4.17 -6.07 -12.77
C ALA A 166 4.54 -5.26 -11.51
N ILE A 167 5.79 -5.36 -11.06
CA ILE A 167 6.31 -4.59 -9.94
C ILE A 167 7.35 -3.60 -10.46
N ASN A 168 7.11 -2.32 -10.25
CA ASN A 168 8.01 -1.24 -10.62
C ASN A 168 8.36 -0.41 -9.39
N ALA A 169 9.64 -0.34 -9.02
CA ALA A 169 10.10 0.48 -7.92
C ALA A 169 11.24 1.40 -8.35
N LYS A 170 11.13 2.68 -8.03
CA LYS A 170 12.15 3.69 -8.31
C LYS A 170 12.51 4.48 -7.06
N PHE A 171 13.79 4.50 -6.75
CA PHE A 171 14.35 5.15 -5.58
C PHE A 171 15.04 6.47 -5.95
N THR A 172 14.82 7.49 -5.13
CA THR A 172 15.55 8.76 -5.16
C THR A 172 16.69 8.81 -4.13
N ALA A 173 16.63 7.95 -3.10
CA ALA A 173 17.68 7.75 -2.12
C ALA A 173 18.06 6.27 -2.09
N ALA A 174 19.32 5.96 -1.80
CA ALA A 174 19.81 4.59 -1.79
C ALA A 174 19.14 3.77 -0.66
N PRO A 175 18.39 2.70 -0.97
CA PRO A 175 17.77 1.87 0.05
C PRO A 175 18.80 1.05 0.82
N GLU A 176 18.46 0.69 2.07
CA GLU A 176 19.21 -0.28 2.86
C GLU A 176 18.79 -1.72 2.53
N THR A 177 17.49 -1.92 2.30
CA THR A 177 16.95 -3.26 1.99
C THR A 177 15.82 -3.14 0.98
N VAL A 178 15.92 -3.91 -0.09
CA VAL A 178 14.81 -4.17 -1.03
C VAL A 178 14.62 -5.68 -1.09
N ASP A 179 13.41 -6.13 -0.80
CA ASP A 179 13.03 -7.54 -0.87
C ASP A 179 11.72 -7.66 -1.65
N ILE A 180 11.80 -8.21 -2.85
CA ILE A 180 10.65 -8.35 -3.76
C ILE A 180 10.53 -9.82 -4.16
N ASN A 181 9.37 -10.39 -3.85
CA ASN A 181 9.00 -11.75 -4.21
C ASN A 181 7.67 -11.73 -4.96
N THR A 182 7.61 -12.40 -6.12
CA THR A 182 6.36 -12.56 -6.88
C THR A 182 6.32 -13.93 -7.57
N HIS A 183 5.12 -14.51 -7.71
CA HIS A 183 4.93 -15.73 -8.47
C HIS A 183 4.95 -15.47 -9.98
N SER A 184 4.37 -14.35 -10.43
CA SER A 184 4.36 -14.01 -11.85
C SER A 184 4.40 -12.50 -12.04
N GLY A 185 4.98 -12.08 -13.17
CA GLY A 185 5.12 -10.68 -13.52
C GLY A 185 6.57 -10.21 -13.56
N ASN A 186 6.78 -9.13 -14.26
CA ASN A 186 8.10 -8.53 -14.38
C ASN A 186 8.41 -7.70 -13.13
N VAL A 187 9.64 -7.77 -12.67
CA VAL A 187 10.16 -6.94 -11.57
C VAL A 187 11.18 -5.96 -12.12
N THR A 188 10.90 -4.68 -12.00
CA THR A 188 11.82 -3.60 -12.42
C THR A 188 12.13 -2.72 -11.23
N VAL A 189 13.41 -2.60 -10.88
CA VAL A 189 13.89 -1.76 -9.78
C VAL A 189 14.95 -0.80 -10.29
N GLN A 190 14.82 0.47 -9.91
CA GLN A 190 15.79 1.52 -10.21
C GLN A 190 16.31 2.12 -8.91
N VAL A 191 17.64 2.15 -8.75
CA VAL A 191 18.31 2.65 -7.53
C VAL A 191 19.40 3.68 -7.88
N PRO A 192 19.77 4.59 -6.97
CA PRO A 192 20.86 5.54 -7.20
C PRO A 192 22.19 4.86 -7.54
N SER A 193 22.94 5.44 -8.50
CA SER A 193 24.19 4.90 -9.04
C SER A 193 25.41 5.10 -8.11
N ALA A 194 25.31 6.00 -7.12
CA ALA A 194 26.44 6.35 -6.26
C ALA A 194 26.89 5.22 -5.32
N GLU A 195 25.97 4.32 -4.98
CA GLU A 195 26.17 3.26 -4.00
C GLU A 195 26.39 1.89 -4.66
N ALA A 196 27.06 0.99 -3.93
CA ALA A 196 27.16 -0.41 -4.29
C ALA A 196 26.19 -1.26 -3.47
N TYR A 197 25.66 -2.33 -4.06
CA TYR A 197 24.63 -3.17 -3.47
C TYR A 197 25.06 -4.65 -3.46
N ALA A 198 24.72 -5.36 -2.39
CA ALA A 198 24.75 -6.82 -2.37
C ALA A 198 23.46 -7.32 -3.03
N VAL A 199 23.56 -7.83 -4.26
CA VAL A 199 22.41 -8.16 -5.11
C VAL A 199 22.22 -9.66 -5.24
N LYS A 200 20.97 -10.11 -5.05
CA LYS A 200 20.49 -11.43 -5.42
C LYS A 200 19.24 -11.24 -6.29
N ALA A 201 19.38 -11.46 -7.59
CA ALA A 201 18.27 -11.42 -8.55
C ALA A 201 18.07 -12.82 -9.12
N THR A 202 16.83 -13.31 -9.14
CA THR A 202 16.50 -14.64 -9.66
C THR A 202 15.17 -14.62 -10.40
N SER A 203 15.14 -15.27 -11.54
CA SER A 203 13.94 -15.57 -12.33
C SER A 203 13.94 -17.03 -12.72
N LYS A 204 12.84 -17.77 -12.51
CA LYS A 204 12.74 -19.15 -12.98
C LYS A 204 12.27 -19.25 -14.44
N GLY A 205 11.42 -18.33 -14.89
CA GLY A 205 10.79 -18.38 -16.20
C GLY A 205 11.13 -17.23 -17.15
N GLY A 206 12.12 -16.39 -16.80
CA GLY A 206 12.49 -15.22 -17.59
C GLY A 206 13.98 -14.92 -17.56
N SER A 207 14.33 -13.68 -17.83
CA SER A 207 15.72 -13.19 -17.84
C SER A 207 16.01 -12.31 -16.62
N GLU A 208 17.29 -12.26 -16.25
CA GLU A 208 17.81 -11.40 -15.21
C GLU A 208 18.77 -10.38 -15.80
N LYS A 209 18.53 -9.11 -15.54
CA LYS A 209 19.41 -8.02 -15.93
C LYS A 209 19.76 -7.15 -14.74
N VAL A 210 21.02 -7.23 -14.30
CA VAL A 210 21.56 -6.40 -13.24
C VAL A 210 22.58 -5.44 -13.81
N SER A 211 22.31 -4.14 -13.71
CA SER A 211 23.12 -3.05 -14.26
C SER A 211 23.32 -1.96 -13.21
N VAL A 212 23.76 -2.37 -12.01
CA VAL A 212 24.13 -1.50 -10.89
C VAL A 212 25.55 -1.86 -10.40
N LYS A 213 26.17 -0.98 -9.65
CA LYS A 213 27.42 -1.31 -8.95
C LYS A 213 27.15 -2.34 -7.86
N THR A 214 27.81 -3.49 -7.93
CA THR A 214 27.63 -4.59 -6.98
C THR A 214 28.84 -4.77 -6.07
N ASP A 215 28.57 -5.07 -4.79
CA ASP A 215 29.55 -5.48 -3.80
C ASP A 215 28.89 -6.49 -2.85
N PRO A 216 29.32 -7.76 -2.83
CA PRO A 216 28.76 -8.77 -1.93
C PRO A 216 28.93 -8.44 -0.43
N ALA A 217 29.89 -7.58 -0.07
CA ALA A 217 30.12 -7.13 1.30
C ALA A 217 29.27 -5.91 1.69
N SER A 218 28.52 -5.31 0.75
CA SER A 218 27.68 -4.16 1.02
C SER A 218 26.60 -4.45 2.07
N SER A 219 26.40 -3.51 2.98
CA SER A 219 25.27 -3.55 3.93
C SER A 219 23.92 -3.28 3.27
N ARG A 220 23.92 -2.72 2.05
CA ARG A 220 22.71 -2.46 1.25
C ARG A 220 22.35 -3.71 0.45
N LYS A 221 21.23 -4.33 0.80
CA LYS A 221 20.82 -5.62 0.24
C LYS A 221 19.63 -5.47 -0.70
N ILE A 222 19.74 -6.06 -1.88
CA ILE A 222 18.63 -6.11 -2.85
C ILE A 222 18.40 -7.57 -3.23
N THR A 223 17.23 -8.10 -2.86
CA THR A 223 16.77 -9.44 -3.22
C THR A 223 15.54 -9.30 -4.10
N LEU A 224 15.61 -9.82 -5.32
CA LEU A 224 14.52 -9.80 -6.30
C LEU A 224 14.26 -11.22 -6.77
N HIS A 225 13.01 -11.67 -6.68
CA HIS A 225 12.60 -13.00 -7.12
C HIS A 225 11.28 -12.96 -7.88
N THR A 226 11.23 -13.70 -9.00
CA THR A 226 10.00 -14.03 -9.71
C THR A 226 10.04 -15.48 -10.21
N ASP A 227 8.93 -16.20 -10.13
CA ASP A 227 8.83 -17.52 -10.74
C ASP A 227 8.56 -17.42 -12.24
N GLY A 228 7.81 -16.39 -12.70
CA GLY A 228 7.49 -16.20 -14.11
C GLY A 228 7.54 -14.73 -14.52
N GLY A 229 8.56 -14.32 -15.24
CA GLY A 229 8.76 -12.94 -15.68
C GLY A 229 10.23 -12.54 -15.66
N ASN A 230 10.52 -11.33 -16.07
CA ASN A 230 11.90 -10.81 -16.11
C ASN A 230 12.20 -10.02 -14.83
N VAL A 231 13.44 -10.09 -14.38
CA VAL A 231 13.98 -9.22 -13.32
C VAL A 231 14.95 -8.22 -13.93
N GLN A 232 14.71 -6.96 -13.69
CA GLN A 232 15.59 -5.88 -14.10
C GLN A 232 15.94 -4.96 -12.93
N LEU A 233 17.24 -4.82 -12.65
CA LEU A 233 17.78 -3.88 -11.68
C LEU A 233 18.74 -2.93 -12.38
N THR A 234 18.44 -1.63 -12.36
CA THR A 234 19.24 -0.60 -13.04
C THR A 234 19.52 0.57 -12.14
N SER A 235 20.55 1.34 -12.46
CA SER A 235 20.81 2.64 -11.80
C SER A 235 20.07 3.78 -12.50
N VAL A 236 19.75 4.82 -11.75
CA VAL A 236 19.27 6.14 -12.20
C VAL A 236 20.36 7.18 -12.03
#